data_9f89eafa8e8aeae72a5674a163923184
#
_entry.id   9f89eafa8e8aeae72a5674a163923184
#
_cell.length_a   1.000
_cell.length_b   1.000
_cell.length_c   1.000
_cell.angle_alpha   90.00
_cell.angle_beta   90.00
_cell.angle_gamma   90.00
#
_symmetry.space_group_name_H-M   'P 1'
#
loop_
_entity.id
_entity.type
_entity.pdbx_description
1 polymer ?
#
loop_
_entity_poly.entity_id
_entity_poly.type
_entity_poly.pdbx_seq_one_letter_code
_entity_poly.pdbx_strand_id
1 'polypeptide(L)'
;MAEKRNATDVAKGLGLEEIDTEVAVRAIAQDLLYTLHRAAPDKAEKAKIEKLYNELNPQGMFHDDLSPINSILLIGPPGQGKTTAFKVAAKLIANGLGKRYLENGDIDRALEDGSISKNDFVFVSQETAGVVSSLEWAGLPTAKIQKAPDGTDRKVMGRLYSTRLQALADAGGGILLLDDFMNASPSIQNVGLSLTEEKRYGDLSLENAYVGLTGNMGSIDGTHTTKTSAALRNRCQIFFTQDKLQNFVRRVETDPRYRDEVGDVGICGFLQRFSQHFASMPNPKEMGGYNTPRSWDKFIAEARRSVYAHGGRSGASRALPEIRRKAASLLGLEVAHQLNVYLRSMMDMADPLARQVILEGKLDQEQLKKRFREGYSAQEQHFAYQYALALADYAAIKINKDKGDLKEAVLRFALGLTALDGSSFTFGINAFKNKLANQIESLSGKAENGTRELTPKVKIEIAKIIADHPSCTRDQIESMVDALSNTDKMGSVKASRTRKTA
;
A
#
# COMPACT_ATOMS: atom_id res chain seq x y z
N MET A 1 -31.36 7.35 -7.04
CA MET A 1 -30.02 7.11 -6.50
C MET A 1 -29.37 6.06 -7.39
N ALA A 2 -28.25 6.36 -8.03
CA ALA A 2 -27.52 5.34 -8.78
C ALA A 2 -26.95 4.35 -7.76
N GLU A 3 -27.27 3.08 -7.92
CA GLU A 3 -26.73 1.99 -7.10
C GLU A 3 -25.21 2.06 -7.12
N LYS A 4 -24.58 2.23 -5.95
CA LYS A 4 -23.10 2.20 -5.83
C LYS A 4 -22.67 0.80 -6.25
N ARG A 5 -22.13 0.65 -7.46
CA ARG A 5 -21.60 -0.63 -7.93
C ARG A 5 -20.44 -1.05 -7.04
N ASN A 6 -20.53 -2.24 -6.47
CA ASN A 6 -19.45 -2.85 -5.71
C ASN A 6 -18.41 -3.39 -6.71
N ALA A 7 -17.14 -3.13 -6.47
CA ALA A 7 -16.05 -3.58 -7.33
C ALA A 7 -15.99 -5.12 -7.45
N THR A 8 -16.26 -5.84 -6.36
CA THR A 8 -16.33 -7.30 -6.34
C THR A 8 -17.42 -7.84 -7.28
N ASP A 9 -18.59 -7.19 -7.33
CA ASP A 9 -19.68 -7.58 -8.25
C ASP A 9 -19.30 -7.31 -9.70
N VAL A 10 -18.53 -6.26 -9.93
CA VAL A 10 -17.99 -5.94 -11.26
C VAL A 10 -16.97 -6.99 -11.70
N ALA A 11 -16.02 -7.38 -10.83
CA ALA A 11 -15.04 -8.42 -11.12
C ALA A 11 -15.72 -9.75 -11.47
N LYS A 12 -16.71 -10.17 -10.68
CA LYS A 12 -17.51 -11.38 -10.94
C LYS A 12 -18.27 -11.28 -12.28
N GLY A 13 -18.86 -10.15 -12.58
CA GLY A 13 -19.55 -9.90 -13.85
C GLY A 13 -18.62 -9.96 -15.07
N LEU A 14 -17.34 -9.69 -14.89
CA LEU A 14 -16.29 -9.83 -15.91
C LEU A 14 -15.65 -11.23 -15.94
N GLY A 15 -16.00 -12.12 -15.01
CA GLY A 15 -15.38 -13.44 -14.88
C GLY A 15 -13.91 -13.38 -14.43
N LEU A 16 -13.54 -12.36 -13.65
CA LEU A 16 -12.18 -12.15 -13.16
C LEU A 16 -12.08 -12.48 -11.67
N GLU A 17 -10.96 -13.05 -11.29
CA GLU A 17 -10.58 -13.21 -9.89
C GLU A 17 -10.13 -11.87 -9.32
N GLU A 18 -10.68 -11.51 -8.14
CA GLU A 18 -10.28 -10.32 -7.40
C GLU A 18 -9.12 -10.64 -6.49
N ILE A 19 -8.03 -9.89 -6.64
CA ILE A 19 -6.86 -9.97 -5.76
C ILE A 19 -6.53 -8.60 -5.17
N ASP A 20 -6.05 -8.59 -3.95
CA ASP A 20 -5.51 -7.35 -3.37
C ASP A 20 -4.07 -7.09 -3.81
N THR A 21 -3.59 -5.88 -3.50
CA THR A 21 -2.25 -5.42 -3.92
C THR A 21 -1.12 -6.31 -3.37
N GLU A 22 -1.27 -6.90 -2.18
CA GLU A 22 -0.24 -7.78 -1.60
C GLU A 22 -0.18 -9.13 -2.31
N VAL A 23 -1.34 -9.71 -2.62
CA VAL A 23 -1.42 -10.93 -3.42
C VAL A 23 -0.85 -10.68 -4.81
N ALA A 24 -1.15 -9.53 -5.43
CA ALA A 24 -0.58 -9.14 -6.72
C ALA A 24 0.96 -9.03 -6.65
N VAL A 25 1.51 -8.38 -5.61
CA VAL A 25 2.97 -8.28 -5.41
C VAL A 25 3.62 -9.65 -5.31
N ARG A 26 3.01 -10.58 -4.56
CA ARG A 26 3.55 -11.96 -4.41
C ARG A 26 3.53 -12.72 -5.73
N ALA A 27 2.42 -12.69 -6.46
CA ALA A 27 2.30 -13.35 -7.76
C ALA A 27 3.36 -12.82 -8.75
N ILE A 28 3.49 -11.48 -8.86
CA ILE A 28 4.50 -10.85 -9.72
C ILE A 28 5.91 -11.26 -9.28
N ALA A 29 6.20 -11.26 -7.98
CA ALA A 29 7.52 -11.61 -7.46
C ALA A 29 7.88 -13.08 -7.76
N GLN A 30 6.93 -14.01 -7.66
CA GLN A 30 7.12 -15.40 -8.00
C GLN A 30 7.48 -15.58 -9.49
N ASP A 31 6.66 -15.02 -10.40
CA ASP A 31 6.88 -15.12 -11.84
C ASP A 31 8.18 -14.43 -12.27
N LEU A 32 8.51 -13.32 -11.62
CA LEU A 32 9.77 -12.61 -11.82
C LEU A 32 10.98 -13.47 -11.41
N LEU A 33 10.92 -14.15 -10.27
CA LEU A 33 12.01 -15.05 -9.83
C LEU A 33 12.21 -16.21 -10.81
N TYR A 34 11.13 -16.81 -11.33
CA TYR A 34 11.25 -17.81 -12.39
C TYR A 34 11.87 -17.24 -13.67
N THR A 35 11.51 -16.02 -14.06
CA THR A 35 12.11 -15.33 -15.22
C THR A 35 13.62 -15.16 -15.04
N LEU A 36 14.03 -14.65 -13.86
CA LEU A 36 15.45 -14.43 -13.55
C LEU A 36 16.23 -15.74 -13.43
N HIS A 37 15.64 -16.80 -12.87
CA HIS A 37 16.28 -18.10 -12.76
C HIS A 37 16.63 -18.69 -14.13
N ARG A 38 15.72 -18.54 -15.10
CA ARG A 38 15.96 -18.99 -16.48
C ARG A 38 17.07 -18.21 -17.18
N ALA A 39 17.11 -16.89 -16.93
CA ALA A 39 18.11 -16.00 -17.51
C ALA A 39 19.45 -16.01 -16.77
N ALA A 40 19.52 -16.66 -15.60
CA ALA A 40 20.72 -16.67 -14.77
C ALA A 40 21.89 -17.39 -15.47
N PRO A 41 23.08 -16.75 -15.50
CA PRO A 41 24.23 -17.25 -16.30
C PRO A 41 24.87 -18.48 -15.66
N ASP A 42 24.76 -18.67 -14.35
CA ASP A 42 25.48 -19.74 -13.65
C ASP A 42 24.65 -20.32 -12.48
N LYS A 43 25.15 -21.44 -11.93
CA LYS A 43 24.50 -22.14 -10.81
C LYS A 43 24.48 -21.34 -9.51
N ALA A 44 25.44 -20.45 -9.30
CA ALA A 44 25.51 -19.67 -8.06
C ALA A 44 24.40 -18.60 -8.02
N GLU A 45 24.13 -17.95 -9.15
CA GLU A 45 23.01 -16.99 -9.25
C GLU A 45 21.66 -17.71 -9.18
N LYS A 46 21.52 -18.88 -9.83
CA LYS A 46 20.32 -19.72 -9.68
C LYS A 46 20.03 -20.09 -8.24
N ALA A 47 21.02 -20.56 -7.50
CA ALA A 47 20.87 -20.90 -6.07
C ALA A 47 20.45 -19.72 -5.19
N LYS A 48 20.93 -18.51 -5.49
CA LYS A 48 20.47 -17.29 -4.77
C LYS A 48 19.00 -17.00 -5.04
N ILE A 49 18.55 -17.17 -6.27
CA ILE A 49 17.15 -16.94 -6.67
C ILE A 49 16.24 -17.99 -6.03
N GLU A 50 16.62 -19.26 -6.05
CA GLU A 50 15.88 -20.34 -5.39
C GLU A 50 15.75 -20.11 -3.87
N LYS A 51 16.85 -19.69 -3.23
CA LYS A 51 16.83 -19.34 -1.82
C LYS A 51 15.85 -18.20 -1.53
N LEU A 52 15.90 -17.12 -2.31
CA LEU A 52 14.97 -16.00 -2.14
C LEU A 52 13.52 -16.40 -2.38
N TYR A 53 13.27 -17.26 -3.38
CA TYR A 53 11.93 -17.80 -3.62
C TYR A 53 11.38 -18.54 -2.40
N ASN A 54 12.19 -19.43 -1.81
CA ASN A 54 11.80 -20.21 -0.64
C ASN A 54 11.59 -19.32 0.60
N GLU A 55 12.38 -18.24 0.76
CA GLU A 55 12.19 -17.25 1.82
C GLU A 55 10.86 -16.47 1.67
N LEU A 56 10.46 -16.16 0.45
CA LEU A 56 9.20 -15.46 0.17
C LEU A 56 7.98 -16.39 0.18
N ASN A 57 8.20 -17.70 0.07
CA ASN A 57 7.17 -18.74 0.02
C ASN A 57 7.48 -19.83 1.04
N PRO A 58 7.31 -19.61 2.35
CA PRO A 58 7.70 -20.57 3.39
C PRO A 58 7.01 -21.92 3.30
N GLN A 59 5.84 -21.99 2.64
CA GLN A 59 5.07 -23.22 2.43
C GLN A 59 5.30 -23.85 1.05
N GLY A 60 6.08 -23.20 0.19
CA GLY A 60 6.39 -23.62 -1.17
C GLY A 60 7.86 -23.99 -1.33
N MET A 61 8.15 -24.80 -2.31
CA MET A 61 9.52 -25.12 -2.73
C MET A 61 9.71 -24.69 -4.17
N PHE A 62 10.87 -24.07 -4.47
CA PHE A 62 11.20 -23.75 -5.85
C PHE A 62 11.30 -25.05 -6.65
N HIS A 63 10.61 -25.10 -7.75
CA HIS A 63 10.68 -26.22 -8.69
C HIS A 63 11.09 -25.69 -10.05
N ASP A 64 12.22 -26.19 -10.58
CA ASP A 64 12.70 -25.80 -11.90
C ASP A 64 11.77 -26.39 -12.97
N ASP A 65 10.77 -25.60 -13.35
CA ASP A 65 9.79 -25.94 -14.36
C ASP A 65 10.07 -25.14 -15.63
N LEU A 66 10.10 -25.81 -16.76
CA LEU A 66 10.31 -25.20 -18.07
C LEU A 66 9.01 -24.66 -18.69
N SER A 67 7.89 -24.73 -17.98
CA SER A 67 6.59 -24.18 -18.44
C SER A 67 6.68 -22.68 -18.73
N PRO A 68 5.97 -22.18 -19.75
CA PRO A 68 5.96 -20.76 -20.05
C PRO A 68 5.53 -19.92 -18.86
N ILE A 69 6.24 -18.82 -18.58
CA ILE A 69 5.87 -17.85 -17.57
C ILE A 69 4.95 -16.84 -18.24
N ASN A 70 3.69 -16.81 -17.81
CA ASN A 70 2.71 -15.87 -18.34
C ASN A 70 2.92 -14.48 -17.75
N SER A 71 2.68 -13.47 -18.55
CA SER A 71 2.60 -12.09 -18.08
C SER A 71 1.34 -11.87 -17.24
N ILE A 72 1.42 -11.07 -16.17
CA ILE A 72 0.28 -10.67 -15.37
C ILE A 72 -0.28 -9.36 -15.92
N LEU A 73 -1.59 -9.35 -16.18
CA LEU A 73 -2.37 -8.15 -16.48
C LEU A 73 -3.26 -7.81 -15.27
N LEU A 74 -2.95 -6.70 -14.60
CA LEU A 74 -3.77 -6.16 -13.51
C LEU A 74 -4.79 -5.19 -14.07
N ILE A 75 -6.09 -5.51 -13.93
CA ILE A 75 -7.21 -4.67 -14.33
C ILE A 75 -7.91 -4.12 -13.08
N GLY A 76 -8.38 -2.89 -13.16
CA GLY A 76 -9.14 -2.27 -12.07
C GLY A 76 -9.25 -0.76 -12.24
N PRO A 77 -10.05 -0.10 -11.40
CA PRO A 77 -10.20 1.35 -11.46
C PRO A 77 -8.88 2.09 -11.34
N PRO A 78 -8.76 3.31 -11.87
CA PRO A 78 -7.58 4.14 -11.66
C PRO A 78 -7.32 4.36 -10.17
N GLY A 79 -6.02 4.38 -9.77
CA GLY A 79 -5.63 4.69 -8.39
C GLY A 79 -5.68 3.53 -7.40
N GLN A 80 -5.90 2.28 -7.84
CA GLN A 80 -5.94 1.07 -7.00
C GLN A 80 -4.56 0.40 -6.80
N GLY A 81 -3.48 1.05 -7.14
CA GLY A 81 -2.14 0.52 -6.86
C GLY A 81 -1.57 -0.47 -7.87
N LYS A 82 -2.19 -0.67 -9.04
CA LYS A 82 -1.74 -1.62 -10.08
C LYS A 82 -0.26 -1.46 -10.44
N THR A 83 0.16 -0.27 -10.88
CA THR A 83 1.56 0.07 -11.19
C THR A 83 2.46 -0.06 -9.97
N THR A 84 1.94 0.31 -8.79
CA THR A 84 2.68 0.22 -7.51
C THR A 84 2.99 -1.23 -7.15
N ALA A 85 2.11 -2.19 -7.43
CA ALA A 85 2.35 -3.61 -7.16
C ALA A 85 3.60 -4.11 -7.90
N PHE A 86 3.76 -3.78 -9.19
CA PHE A 86 4.96 -4.12 -9.95
C PHE A 86 6.23 -3.44 -9.42
N LYS A 87 6.14 -2.16 -9.01
CA LYS A 87 7.28 -1.46 -8.40
C LYS A 87 7.72 -2.09 -7.07
N VAL A 88 6.76 -2.45 -6.22
CA VAL A 88 7.04 -3.08 -4.93
C VAL A 88 7.67 -4.45 -5.14
N ALA A 89 7.14 -5.27 -6.04
CA ALA A 89 7.72 -6.56 -6.40
C ALA A 89 9.17 -6.41 -6.92
N ALA A 90 9.40 -5.46 -7.82
CA ALA A 90 10.73 -5.16 -8.34
C ALA A 90 11.74 -4.79 -7.23
N LYS A 91 11.35 -3.88 -6.33
CA LYS A 91 12.20 -3.47 -5.20
C LYS A 91 12.48 -4.62 -4.23
N LEU A 92 11.46 -5.44 -3.95
CA LEU A 92 11.58 -6.61 -3.08
C LEU A 92 12.63 -7.59 -3.62
N ILE A 93 12.54 -7.91 -4.91
CA ILE A 93 13.45 -8.85 -5.57
C ILE A 93 14.86 -8.25 -5.72
N ALA A 94 14.97 -6.99 -6.14
CA ALA A 94 16.27 -6.32 -6.23
C ALA A 94 17.00 -6.34 -4.89
N ASN A 95 16.32 -5.97 -3.80
CA ASN A 95 16.88 -5.99 -2.45
C ASN A 95 17.26 -7.40 -1.99
N GLY A 96 16.38 -8.39 -2.23
CA GLY A 96 16.62 -9.79 -1.86
C GLY A 96 17.82 -10.41 -2.59
N LEU A 97 18.07 -10.01 -3.83
CA LEU A 97 19.23 -10.44 -4.61
C LEU A 97 20.48 -9.57 -4.42
N GLY A 98 20.39 -8.49 -3.61
CA GLY A 98 21.50 -7.54 -3.41
C GLY A 98 21.84 -6.72 -4.65
N LYS A 99 20.89 -6.52 -5.56
CA LYS A 99 21.08 -5.73 -6.79
C LYS A 99 20.68 -4.26 -6.57
N ARG A 100 21.36 -3.34 -7.26
CA ARG A 100 21.01 -1.92 -7.24
C ARG A 100 19.71 -1.70 -8.05
N TYR A 101 18.67 -1.22 -7.39
CA TYR A 101 17.39 -0.89 -8.05
C TYR A 101 17.47 0.45 -8.76
N LEU A 102 17.07 0.48 -10.03
CA LEU A 102 17.06 1.69 -10.86
C LEU A 102 15.68 1.89 -11.50
N GLU A 103 15.12 3.10 -11.38
CA GLU A 103 13.90 3.53 -12.07
C GLU A 103 14.00 4.96 -12.57
N ASN A 104 13.33 5.30 -13.67
CA ASN A 104 13.22 6.66 -14.24
C ASN A 104 14.58 7.40 -14.32
N GLY A 105 14.72 8.54 -13.64
CA GLY A 105 15.92 9.37 -13.66
C GLY A 105 17.19 8.68 -13.13
N ASP A 106 17.07 7.59 -12.34
CA ASP A 106 18.23 6.81 -11.93
C ASP A 106 18.79 6.02 -13.12
N ILE A 107 17.90 5.51 -13.98
CA ILE A 107 18.31 4.86 -15.24
C ILE A 107 19.02 5.87 -16.15
N ASP A 108 18.44 7.06 -16.31
CA ASP A 108 18.99 8.10 -17.19
C ASP A 108 20.40 8.51 -16.73
N ARG A 109 20.61 8.72 -15.44
CA ARG A 109 21.94 8.99 -14.84
C ARG A 109 22.92 7.84 -15.06
N ALA A 110 22.49 6.61 -14.79
CA ALA A 110 23.34 5.42 -14.95
C ALA A 110 23.73 5.17 -16.42
N LEU A 111 22.89 5.60 -17.37
CA LEU A 111 23.20 5.57 -18.80
C LEU A 111 24.23 6.65 -19.18
N GLU A 112 24.09 7.87 -18.65
CA GLU A 112 25.03 8.97 -18.85
C GLU A 112 26.41 8.61 -18.32
N ASP A 113 26.47 7.98 -17.15
CA ASP A 113 27.72 7.54 -16.50
C ASP A 113 28.27 6.23 -17.07
N GLY A 114 27.56 5.55 -17.97
CA GLY A 114 27.94 4.23 -18.50
C GLY A 114 28.03 3.14 -17.43
N SER A 115 27.28 3.30 -16.31
CA SER A 115 27.41 2.43 -15.12
C SER A 115 26.40 1.29 -15.06
N ILE A 116 25.58 1.07 -16.12
CA ILE A 116 24.64 -0.07 -16.18
C ILE A 116 25.42 -1.38 -16.22
N SER A 117 25.08 -2.32 -15.35
CA SER A 117 25.78 -3.57 -15.16
C SER A 117 24.86 -4.74 -14.80
N LYS A 118 25.40 -5.95 -14.75
CA LYS A 118 24.66 -7.15 -14.29
C LYS A 118 24.30 -7.11 -12.79
N ASN A 119 24.85 -6.16 -12.01
CA ASN A 119 24.46 -5.93 -10.61
C ASN A 119 23.26 -4.99 -10.49
N ASP A 120 22.69 -4.54 -11.60
CA ASP A 120 21.55 -3.65 -11.61
C ASP A 120 20.25 -4.42 -11.85
N PHE A 121 19.19 -3.93 -11.22
CA PHE A 121 17.81 -4.34 -11.45
C PHE A 121 17.02 -3.13 -11.95
N VAL A 122 16.58 -3.20 -13.20
CA VAL A 122 15.99 -2.05 -13.90
C VAL A 122 14.47 -2.19 -13.98
N PHE A 123 13.75 -1.15 -13.54
CA PHE A 123 12.31 -1.06 -13.68
C PHE A 123 11.94 0.01 -14.70
N VAL A 124 11.43 -0.43 -15.85
CA VAL A 124 10.92 0.45 -16.91
C VAL A 124 9.40 0.41 -16.91
N SER A 125 8.76 1.56 -16.64
CA SER A 125 7.32 1.73 -16.86
C SER A 125 7.12 2.51 -18.15
N GLN A 126 6.50 1.86 -19.11
CA GLN A 126 6.16 2.44 -20.42
C GLN A 126 4.66 2.75 -20.44
N GLU A 127 4.31 4.02 -20.41
CA GLU A 127 2.93 4.44 -20.65
C GLU A 127 2.55 4.15 -22.12
N THR A 128 1.53 3.33 -22.30
CA THR A 128 1.16 2.85 -23.63
C THR A 128 0.03 3.64 -24.28
N ALA A 129 -0.78 4.31 -23.47
CA ALA A 129 -1.91 5.13 -23.94
C ALA A 129 -1.47 6.33 -24.79
N GLY A 130 -0.30 6.92 -24.48
CA GLY A 130 0.25 8.08 -25.19
C GLY A 130 1.07 7.75 -26.43
N VAL A 131 1.32 6.47 -26.71
CA VAL A 131 2.17 6.05 -27.85
C VAL A 131 1.37 6.17 -29.15
N VAL A 132 1.84 7.03 -30.03
CA VAL A 132 1.17 7.32 -31.32
C VAL A 132 1.57 6.31 -32.41
N SER A 133 2.81 5.85 -32.38
CA SER A 133 3.35 4.94 -33.41
C SER A 133 3.98 3.69 -32.81
N SER A 134 3.69 2.55 -33.42
CA SER A 134 4.37 1.29 -33.10
C SER A 134 5.90 1.37 -33.32
N LEU A 135 6.38 2.27 -34.16
CA LEU A 135 7.82 2.47 -34.41
C LEU A 135 8.54 3.07 -33.18
N GLU A 136 7.86 3.90 -32.39
CA GLU A 136 8.42 4.41 -31.12
C GLU A 136 8.76 3.28 -30.17
N TRP A 137 8.00 2.21 -30.28
CA TRP A 137 8.18 0.99 -29.51
C TRP A 137 9.07 -0.02 -30.21
N ALA A 138 8.76 -0.34 -31.48
CA ALA A 138 9.49 -1.33 -32.27
C ALA A 138 10.93 -0.91 -32.59
N GLY A 139 11.34 0.28 -32.20
CA GLY A 139 12.62 0.87 -32.54
C GLY A 139 12.64 1.38 -33.99
N LEU A 140 13.37 2.46 -34.20
CA LEU A 140 13.52 3.08 -35.53
C LEU A 140 14.41 2.21 -36.42
N PRO A 141 13.99 1.88 -37.66
CA PRO A 141 14.85 1.20 -38.60
C PRO A 141 16.14 1.99 -38.85
N THR A 142 17.28 1.31 -38.82
CA THR A 142 18.59 1.89 -39.10
C THR A 142 19.45 0.91 -39.87
N ALA A 143 20.44 1.45 -40.58
CA ALA A 143 21.45 0.60 -41.23
C ALA A 143 22.50 0.20 -40.19
N LYS A 144 22.76 -1.11 -40.06
CA LYS A 144 23.85 -1.64 -39.26
C LYS A 144 24.88 -2.32 -40.19
N ILE A 145 26.15 -2.22 -39.83
CA ILE A 145 27.21 -2.99 -40.47
C ILE A 145 27.37 -4.29 -39.69
N GLN A 146 27.22 -5.40 -40.35
CA GLN A 146 27.43 -6.73 -39.81
C GLN A 146 28.49 -7.47 -40.61
N LYS A 147 29.42 -8.11 -39.94
CA LYS A 147 30.40 -9.00 -40.63
C LYS A 147 29.70 -10.27 -41.08
N ALA A 148 29.85 -10.55 -42.38
CA ALA A 148 29.43 -11.83 -42.95
C ALA A 148 30.41 -12.95 -42.59
N PRO A 149 30.04 -14.23 -42.74
CA PRO A 149 30.94 -15.38 -42.47
C PRO A 149 32.23 -15.35 -43.23
N ASP A 150 32.26 -14.68 -44.39
CA ASP A 150 33.44 -14.50 -45.25
C ASP A 150 34.32 -13.29 -44.82
N GLY A 151 33.97 -12.61 -43.71
CA GLY A 151 34.69 -11.45 -43.19
C GLY A 151 34.35 -10.11 -43.85
N THR A 152 33.52 -10.11 -44.89
CA THR A 152 33.09 -8.85 -45.57
C THR A 152 32.02 -8.07 -44.74
N ASP A 153 32.04 -6.76 -44.85
CA ASP A 153 31.06 -5.91 -44.22
C ASP A 153 29.77 -5.85 -45.06
N ARG A 154 28.65 -6.24 -44.45
CA ARG A 154 27.32 -6.14 -45.06
C ARG A 154 26.48 -5.10 -44.33
N LYS A 155 25.81 -4.22 -45.10
CA LYS A 155 24.78 -3.37 -44.57
C LYS A 155 23.50 -4.18 -44.41
N VAL A 156 23.04 -4.30 -43.17
CA VAL A 156 21.78 -4.96 -42.81
C VAL A 156 20.85 -3.95 -42.14
N MET A 157 19.56 -4.22 -42.20
CA MET A 157 18.58 -3.43 -41.44
C MET A 157 18.69 -3.81 -39.96
N GLY A 158 18.95 -2.84 -39.10
CA GLY A 158 18.85 -2.96 -37.66
C GLY A 158 17.79 -2.05 -37.11
N ARG A 159 17.73 -1.94 -35.79
CA ARG A 159 16.82 -1.04 -35.10
C ARG A 159 17.53 -0.24 -34.01
N LEU A 160 17.12 1.02 -33.82
CA LEU A 160 17.50 1.85 -32.69
C LEU A 160 16.40 1.76 -31.66
N TYR A 161 16.71 1.27 -30.48
CA TYR A 161 15.79 1.15 -29.35
C TYR A 161 15.92 2.31 -28.41
N SER A 162 14.90 2.54 -27.58
CA SER A 162 15.02 3.49 -26.50
C SER A 162 16.15 3.09 -25.55
N THR A 163 16.88 4.07 -25.05
CA THR A 163 18.00 3.85 -24.13
C THR A 163 17.60 3.08 -22.87
N ARG A 164 16.37 3.28 -22.38
CA ARG A 164 15.84 2.58 -21.22
C ARG A 164 15.57 1.10 -21.48
N LEU A 165 15.09 0.74 -22.69
CA LEU A 165 14.95 -0.67 -23.07
C LEU A 165 16.30 -1.34 -23.22
N GLN A 166 17.29 -0.61 -23.74
CA GLN A 166 18.66 -1.12 -23.83
C GLN A 166 19.24 -1.34 -22.43
N ALA A 167 19.06 -0.37 -21.51
CA ALA A 167 19.47 -0.51 -20.10
C ALA A 167 18.84 -1.74 -19.43
N LEU A 168 17.56 -2.02 -19.71
CA LEU A 168 16.88 -3.20 -19.20
C LEU A 168 17.48 -4.50 -19.75
N ALA A 169 17.82 -4.55 -21.03
CA ALA A 169 18.47 -5.71 -21.66
C ALA A 169 19.91 -5.95 -21.11
N ASP A 170 20.64 -4.86 -20.84
CA ASP A 170 22.02 -4.91 -20.36
C ASP A 170 22.12 -5.22 -18.86
N ALA A 171 21.09 -4.92 -18.08
CA ALA A 171 21.02 -5.16 -16.65
C ALA A 171 21.05 -6.66 -16.28
N GLY A 172 21.21 -6.95 -14.99
CA GLY A 172 21.17 -8.32 -14.45
C GLY A 172 19.76 -8.81 -14.12
N GLY A 173 18.74 -8.04 -14.48
CA GLY A 173 17.32 -8.37 -14.31
C GLY A 173 16.44 -7.13 -14.29
N GLY A 174 15.13 -7.32 -14.44
CA GLY A 174 14.23 -6.19 -14.38
C GLY A 174 12.77 -6.50 -14.67
N ILE A 175 11.99 -5.44 -14.71
CA ILE A 175 10.58 -5.46 -15.15
C ILE A 175 10.37 -4.42 -16.25
N LEU A 176 9.74 -4.84 -17.34
CA LEU A 176 9.09 -3.97 -18.30
C LEU A 176 7.59 -3.94 -17.99
N LEU A 177 7.10 -2.81 -17.51
CA LEU A 177 5.68 -2.60 -17.26
C LEU A 177 5.05 -1.83 -18.42
N LEU A 178 4.08 -2.45 -19.09
CA LEU A 178 3.22 -1.82 -20.08
C LEU A 178 2.03 -1.21 -19.35
N ASP A 179 2.18 0.06 -18.95
CA ASP A 179 1.18 0.77 -18.13
C ASP A 179 0.03 1.29 -18.99
N ASP A 180 -1.19 1.20 -18.48
CA ASP A 180 -2.44 1.56 -19.19
C ASP A 180 -2.61 0.88 -20.57
N PHE A 181 -2.14 -0.37 -20.69
CA PHE A 181 -2.09 -1.14 -21.92
C PHE A 181 -3.45 -1.31 -22.61
N MET A 182 -4.54 -1.39 -21.84
CA MET A 182 -5.89 -1.46 -22.38
C MET A 182 -6.35 -0.17 -23.09
N ASN A 183 -5.66 0.94 -22.83
CA ASN A 183 -5.94 2.24 -23.49
C ASN A 183 -5.12 2.43 -24.77
N ALA A 184 -4.20 1.52 -25.06
CA ALA A 184 -3.36 1.60 -26.25
C ALA A 184 -4.14 1.27 -27.53
N SER A 185 -3.68 1.80 -28.66
CA SER A 185 -4.22 1.43 -29.98
C SER A 185 -4.00 -0.05 -30.30
N PRO A 186 -4.83 -0.67 -31.14
CA PRO A 186 -4.66 -2.07 -31.52
C PRO A 186 -3.28 -2.41 -32.08
N SER A 187 -2.65 -1.48 -32.80
CA SER A 187 -1.29 -1.66 -33.33
C SER A 187 -0.24 -1.80 -32.22
N ILE A 188 -0.37 -0.99 -31.18
CA ILE A 188 0.51 -1.05 -30.00
C ILE A 188 0.24 -2.32 -29.19
N GLN A 189 -1.03 -2.69 -29.02
CA GLN A 189 -1.39 -3.95 -28.33
C GLN A 189 -0.78 -5.17 -29.05
N ASN A 190 -0.78 -5.22 -30.38
CA ASN A 190 -0.17 -6.31 -31.13
C ASN A 190 1.36 -6.42 -30.90
N VAL A 191 2.05 -5.30 -30.78
CA VAL A 191 3.48 -5.30 -30.39
C VAL A 191 3.67 -5.82 -28.97
N GLY A 192 2.83 -5.39 -28.04
CA GLY A 192 2.86 -5.86 -26.66
C GLY A 192 2.63 -7.37 -26.52
N LEU A 193 1.82 -7.98 -27.40
CA LEU A 193 1.60 -9.43 -27.43
C LEU A 193 2.90 -10.21 -27.70
N SER A 194 3.72 -9.76 -28.63
CA SER A 194 5.04 -10.41 -28.90
C SER A 194 5.97 -10.31 -27.69
N LEU A 195 5.95 -9.16 -26.99
CA LEU A 195 6.74 -8.97 -25.77
C LEU A 195 6.33 -9.91 -24.64
N THR A 196 5.03 -10.16 -24.46
CA THR A 196 4.54 -11.04 -23.38
C THR A 196 4.92 -12.49 -23.59
N GLU A 197 5.02 -12.97 -24.83
CA GLU A 197 5.29 -14.35 -25.16
C GLU A 197 6.77 -14.61 -25.45
N GLU A 198 7.35 -13.84 -26.39
CA GLU A 198 8.70 -14.09 -26.89
C GLU A 198 9.80 -13.41 -26.06
N LYS A 199 9.44 -12.49 -25.14
CA LYS A 199 10.39 -11.66 -24.39
C LYS A 199 11.40 -10.95 -25.31
N ARG A 200 10.97 -10.62 -26.52
CA ARG A 200 11.81 -9.98 -27.54
C ARG A 200 11.12 -8.75 -28.12
N TYR A 201 11.93 -7.81 -28.48
CA TYR A 201 11.51 -6.59 -29.11
C TYR A 201 12.31 -6.39 -30.41
N GLY A 202 11.84 -6.95 -31.51
CA GLY A 202 12.64 -7.09 -32.71
C GLY A 202 13.90 -7.90 -32.44
N ASP A 203 15.10 -7.30 -32.61
CA ASP A 203 16.39 -7.95 -32.36
C ASP A 203 16.83 -7.88 -30.88
N LEU A 204 16.15 -7.09 -30.04
CA LEU A 204 16.47 -6.90 -28.62
C LEU A 204 15.86 -8.04 -27.79
N SER A 205 16.70 -8.83 -27.12
CA SER A 205 16.25 -9.83 -26.15
C SER A 205 16.05 -9.21 -24.78
N LEU A 206 14.92 -9.53 -24.14
CA LEU A 206 14.55 -9.15 -22.78
C LEU A 206 14.31 -10.40 -21.90
N GLU A 207 15.05 -11.49 -22.17
CA GLU A 207 14.90 -12.76 -21.43
C GLU A 207 15.16 -12.60 -19.92
N ASN A 208 15.98 -11.61 -19.52
CA ASN A 208 16.27 -11.25 -18.16
C ASN A 208 15.19 -10.34 -17.52
N ALA A 209 14.13 -9.99 -18.25
CA ALA A 209 13.10 -9.09 -17.77
C ALA A 209 11.72 -9.78 -17.74
N TYR A 210 10.96 -9.49 -16.67
CA TYR A 210 9.55 -9.85 -16.60
C TYR A 210 8.71 -8.76 -17.27
N VAL A 211 7.75 -9.16 -18.11
CA VAL A 211 6.82 -8.24 -18.76
C VAL A 211 5.50 -8.26 -18.01
N GLY A 212 5.09 -7.12 -17.44
CA GLY A 212 3.82 -6.95 -16.76
C GLY A 212 2.94 -5.94 -17.49
N LEU A 213 1.63 -6.00 -17.25
CA LEU A 213 0.66 -5.11 -17.88
C LEU A 213 -0.31 -4.55 -16.85
N THR A 214 -0.78 -3.32 -17.09
CA THR A 214 -1.92 -2.78 -16.36
C THR A 214 -3.02 -2.32 -17.32
N GLY A 215 -4.24 -2.23 -16.83
CA GLY A 215 -5.36 -1.74 -17.61
C GLY A 215 -6.48 -1.20 -16.72
N ASN A 216 -7.32 -0.36 -17.34
CA ASN A 216 -8.54 0.15 -16.75
C ASN A 216 -9.75 -0.59 -17.34
N MET A 217 -10.98 -0.31 -16.85
CA MET A 217 -12.18 -1.09 -17.20
C MET A 217 -13.07 -0.44 -18.27
N GLY A 218 -12.64 0.67 -18.85
CA GLY A 218 -13.34 1.36 -19.92
C GLY A 218 -14.63 2.05 -19.46
N SER A 219 -15.75 1.77 -20.12
CA SER A 219 -17.03 2.41 -19.79
C SER A 219 -17.53 2.11 -18.37
N ILE A 220 -16.98 1.09 -17.72
CA ILE A 220 -17.38 0.69 -16.36
C ILE A 220 -16.81 1.68 -15.34
N ASP A 221 -15.59 2.15 -15.55
CA ASP A 221 -14.88 3.11 -14.68
C ASP A 221 -14.69 4.50 -15.32
N GLY A 222 -15.37 4.75 -16.44
CA GLY A 222 -15.32 6.03 -17.14
C GLY A 222 -14.03 6.28 -17.94
N THR A 223 -13.20 5.26 -18.11
CA THR A 223 -12.01 5.33 -18.95
C THR A 223 -12.29 4.88 -20.39
N HIS A 224 -11.43 5.27 -21.31
CA HIS A 224 -11.52 4.83 -22.71
C HIS A 224 -10.56 3.65 -22.90
N THR A 225 -11.11 2.42 -22.95
CA THR A 225 -10.32 1.22 -23.21
C THR A 225 -10.80 0.47 -24.43
N THR A 226 -9.90 -0.22 -25.10
CA THR A 226 -10.23 -1.20 -26.14
C THR A 226 -10.58 -2.54 -25.49
N LYS A 227 -11.43 -3.33 -26.14
CA LYS A 227 -11.77 -4.68 -25.67
C LYS A 227 -10.51 -5.56 -25.69
N THR A 228 -10.34 -6.36 -24.63
CA THR A 228 -9.27 -7.36 -24.54
C THR A 228 -9.40 -8.38 -25.66
N SER A 229 -8.38 -8.52 -26.51
CA SER A 229 -8.37 -9.52 -27.55
C SER A 229 -8.32 -10.93 -26.99
N ALA A 230 -8.84 -11.93 -27.73
CA ALA A 230 -8.70 -13.34 -27.34
C ALA A 230 -7.23 -13.75 -27.22
N ALA A 231 -6.36 -13.22 -28.09
CA ALA A 231 -4.93 -13.45 -28.07
C ALA A 231 -4.28 -12.99 -26.75
N LEU A 232 -4.67 -11.80 -26.24
CA LEU A 232 -4.14 -11.31 -24.96
C LEU A 232 -4.62 -12.19 -23.80
N ARG A 233 -5.90 -12.60 -23.81
CA ARG A 233 -6.47 -13.46 -22.75
C ARG A 233 -5.77 -14.83 -22.65
N ASN A 234 -5.23 -15.35 -23.74
CA ASN A 234 -4.50 -16.60 -23.74
C ASN A 234 -3.02 -16.47 -23.28
N ARG A 235 -2.48 -15.25 -23.28
CA ARG A 235 -1.06 -14.99 -22.98
C ARG A 235 -0.83 -14.37 -21.60
N CYS A 236 -1.89 -13.94 -20.93
CA CYS A 236 -1.79 -13.25 -19.65
C CYS A 236 -2.66 -13.92 -18.57
N GLN A 237 -2.15 -13.96 -17.37
CA GLN A 237 -2.98 -14.13 -16.18
C GLN A 237 -3.65 -12.79 -15.88
N ILE A 238 -4.98 -12.75 -15.90
CA ILE A 238 -5.73 -11.51 -15.75
C ILE A 238 -6.40 -11.50 -14.40
N PHE A 239 -6.08 -10.50 -13.58
CA PHE A 239 -6.66 -10.31 -12.26
C PHE A 239 -7.32 -8.95 -12.15
N PHE A 240 -8.45 -8.91 -11.44
CA PHE A 240 -9.03 -7.66 -10.99
C PHE A 240 -8.35 -7.23 -9.68
N THR A 241 -7.81 -6.01 -9.65
CA THR A 241 -7.02 -5.53 -8.52
C THR A 241 -7.72 -4.38 -7.81
N GLN A 242 -7.96 -4.57 -6.51
CA GLN A 242 -8.43 -3.55 -5.61
C GLN A 242 -7.65 -3.60 -4.30
N ASP A 243 -7.12 -2.45 -3.86
CA ASP A 243 -6.39 -2.38 -2.58
C ASP A 243 -7.35 -2.52 -1.40
N LYS A 244 -6.88 -3.14 -0.32
CA LYS A 244 -7.64 -3.28 0.93
C LYS A 244 -7.31 -2.13 1.88
N LEU A 245 -8.32 -1.68 2.63
CA LEU A 245 -8.15 -0.63 3.63
C LEU A 245 -7.02 -0.96 4.63
N GLN A 246 -6.94 -2.22 5.08
CA GLN A 246 -5.91 -2.65 6.02
C GLN A 246 -4.49 -2.46 5.47
N ASN A 247 -4.28 -2.77 4.19
CA ASN A 247 -2.99 -2.58 3.52
C ASN A 247 -2.65 -1.08 3.41
N PHE A 248 -3.64 -0.25 3.08
CA PHE A 248 -3.48 1.20 3.03
C PHE A 248 -3.10 1.77 4.40
N VAL A 249 -3.86 1.45 5.45
CA VAL A 249 -3.61 1.92 6.82
C VAL A 249 -2.22 1.50 7.29
N ARG A 250 -1.85 0.21 7.13
CA ARG A 250 -0.53 -0.28 7.49
C ARG A 250 0.58 0.47 6.75
N ARG A 251 0.42 0.72 5.45
CA ARG A 251 1.39 1.50 4.66
C ARG A 251 1.55 2.91 5.19
N VAL A 252 0.46 3.60 5.50
CA VAL A 252 0.50 4.96 6.08
C VAL A 252 1.17 4.94 7.46
N GLU A 253 0.81 4.00 8.33
CA GLU A 253 1.37 3.89 9.69
C GLU A 253 2.87 3.53 9.68
N THR A 254 3.34 2.76 8.68
CA THR A 254 4.77 2.39 8.56
C THR A 254 5.60 3.41 7.81
N ASP A 255 4.99 4.34 7.10
CA ASP A 255 5.71 5.35 6.31
C ASP A 255 6.40 6.37 7.22
N PRO A 256 7.74 6.54 7.08
CA PRO A 256 8.48 7.52 7.89
C PRO A 256 7.96 8.95 7.80
N ARG A 257 7.33 9.32 6.69
CA ARG A 257 6.76 10.66 6.48
C ARG A 257 5.63 11.02 7.46
N TYR A 258 4.97 10.02 8.05
CA TYR A 258 3.83 10.20 8.95
C TYR A 258 4.15 9.91 10.42
N ARG A 259 5.44 9.79 10.77
CA ARG A 259 5.90 9.50 12.15
C ARG A 259 6.07 10.74 13.02
N ASP A 260 5.84 11.92 12.49
CA ASP A 260 5.89 13.18 13.23
C ASP A 260 4.61 13.46 14.04
N GLU A 261 4.57 14.58 14.74
CA GLU A 261 3.44 14.99 15.59
C GLU A 261 2.12 15.21 14.85
N VAL A 262 2.17 15.52 13.55
CA VAL A 262 0.97 15.72 12.71
C VAL A 262 0.37 14.40 12.25
N GLY A 263 1.21 13.39 12.06
CA GLY A 263 0.80 12.05 11.63
C GLY A 263 0.03 12.10 10.30
N ASP A 264 -0.99 11.27 10.19
CA ASP A 264 -1.90 11.19 9.05
C ASP A 264 -3.11 12.14 9.16
N VAL A 265 -3.07 13.08 10.11
CA VAL A 265 -4.18 14.03 10.41
C VAL A 265 -5.48 13.31 10.86
N GLY A 266 -5.38 12.07 11.34
CA GLY A 266 -6.54 11.25 11.75
C GLY A 266 -7.34 10.63 10.60
N ILE A 267 -6.78 10.61 9.40
CA ILE A 267 -7.45 10.07 8.20
C ILE A 267 -7.60 8.55 8.27
N CYS A 268 -6.59 7.82 8.74
CA CYS A 268 -6.69 6.37 8.93
C CYS A 268 -7.80 6.02 9.92
N GLY A 269 -7.93 6.77 11.01
CA GLY A 269 -9.02 6.60 11.96
C GLY A 269 -10.40 6.86 11.34
N PHE A 270 -10.53 7.88 10.51
CA PHE A 270 -11.74 8.13 9.74
C PHE A 270 -12.08 6.95 8.82
N LEU A 271 -11.12 6.46 8.06
CA LEU A 271 -11.31 5.35 7.12
C LEU A 271 -11.62 4.02 7.82
N GLN A 272 -11.00 3.73 8.95
CA GLN A 272 -11.32 2.56 9.75
C GLN A 272 -12.76 2.59 10.26
N ARG A 273 -13.28 3.78 10.57
CA ARG A 273 -14.67 3.97 11.03
C ARG A 273 -15.67 3.97 9.88
N PHE A 274 -15.32 4.57 8.77
CA PHE A 274 -16.17 4.75 7.58
C PHE A 274 -15.55 4.08 6.36
N SER A 275 -15.33 2.77 6.47
CA SER A 275 -14.61 1.98 5.45
C SER A 275 -15.25 2.04 4.06
N GLN A 276 -16.56 2.32 3.98
CA GLN A 276 -17.27 2.52 2.71
C GLN A 276 -16.73 3.70 1.88
N HIS A 277 -15.96 4.60 2.48
CA HIS A 277 -15.34 5.74 1.79
C HIS A 277 -13.90 5.48 1.34
N PHE A 278 -13.35 4.29 1.59
CA PHE A 278 -11.97 3.99 1.21
C PHE A 278 -11.79 3.94 -0.32
N ALA A 279 -12.65 3.20 -0.98
CA ALA A 279 -12.62 3.04 -2.43
C ALA A 279 -14.03 3.07 -3.01
N SER A 280 -14.21 3.82 -4.08
CA SER A 280 -15.46 3.88 -4.82
C SER A 280 -15.19 3.71 -6.32
N MET A 281 -16.16 3.17 -7.02
CA MET A 281 -16.13 3.22 -8.48
C MET A 281 -16.43 4.64 -8.94
N PRO A 282 -15.66 5.18 -9.89
CA PRO A 282 -15.93 6.49 -10.44
C PRO A 282 -17.31 6.49 -11.12
N ASN A 283 -18.07 7.57 -10.92
CA ASN A 283 -19.31 7.78 -11.64
C ASN A 283 -18.98 8.57 -12.92
N PRO A 284 -19.15 7.99 -14.12
CA PRO A 284 -18.83 8.67 -15.38
C PRO A 284 -19.60 9.98 -15.62
N LYS A 285 -20.69 10.20 -14.88
CA LYS A 285 -21.52 11.42 -14.97
C LYS A 285 -21.08 12.53 -14.03
N GLU A 286 -20.18 12.24 -13.11
CA GLU A 286 -19.67 13.21 -12.12
C GLU A 286 -18.28 13.67 -12.52
N MET A 287 -18.03 14.98 -12.40
CA MET A 287 -16.71 15.58 -12.66
C MET A 287 -15.88 15.81 -11.39
N GLY A 288 -16.45 15.51 -10.23
CA GLY A 288 -15.79 15.64 -8.94
C GLY A 288 -14.75 14.54 -8.66
N GLY A 289 -13.93 14.75 -7.63
CA GLY A 289 -13.03 13.71 -7.13
C GLY A 289 -13.80 12.49 -6.63
N TYR A 290 -13.14 11.35 -6.61
CA TYR A 290 -13.69 10.10 -6.09
C TYR A 290 -12.65 9.34 -5.26
N ASN A 291 -13.14 8.46 -4.40
CA ASN A 291 -12.32 7.81 -3.39
C ASN A 291 -11.49 6.68 -3.97
N THR A 292 -10.19 6.79 -3.86
CA THR A 292 -9.23 5.73 -4.20
C THR A 292 -8.05 5.80 -3.23
N PRO A 293 -7.27 4.73 -3.08
CA PRO A 293 -6.01 4.80 -2.33
C PRO A 293 -5.12 5.98 -2.75
N ARG A 294 -5.03 6.26 -4.06
CA ARG A 294 -4.26 7.39 -4.61
C ARG A 294 -4.81 8.75 -4.20
N SER A 295 -6.15 8.93 -4.24
CA SER A 295 -6.76 10.20 -3.83
C SER A 295 -6.63 10.43 -2.32
N TRP A 296 -6.68 9.38 -1.51
CA TRP A 296 -6.41 9.46 -0.08
C TRP A 296 -4.95 9.79 0.22
N ASP A 297 -3.96 9.17 -0.45
CA ASP A 297 -2.54 9.53 -0.29
C ASP A 297 -2.29 11.02 -0.60
N LYS A 298 -2.84 11.51 -1.73
CA LYS A 298 -2.77 12.92 -2.09
C LYS A 298 -3.43 13.81 -1.04
N PHE A 299 -4.60 13.39 -0.57
CA PHE A 299 -5.35 14.16 0.42
C PHE A 299 -4.62 14.23 1.77
N ILE A 300 -4.05 13.14 2.28
CA ILE A 300 -3.23 13.16 3.49
C ILE A 300 -2.09 14.18 3.36
N ALA A 301 -1.36 14.15 2.25
CA ALA A 301 -0.27 15.09 2.01
C ALA A 301 -0.74 16.55 2.01
N GLU A 302 -1.88 16.84 1.38
CA GLU A 302 -2.45 18.18 1.34
C GLU A 302 -3.00 18.63 2.70
N ALA A 303 -3.66 17.72 3.45
CA ALA A 303 -4.16 18.01 4.79
C ALA A 303 -3.00 18.33 5.75
N ARG A 304 -1.92 17.56 5.69
CA ARG A 304 -0.69 17.82 6.47
C ARG A 304 -0.10 19.20 6.18
N ARG A 305 0.02 19.58 4.89
CA ARG A 305 0.50 20.93 4.51
C ARG A 305 -0.36 22.01 5.13
N SER A 306 -1.69 21.84 5.12
CA SER A 306 -2.60 22.80 5.74
C SER A 306 -2.40 22.88 7.27
N VAL A 307 -2.22 21.74 7.93
CA VAL A 307 -1.96 21.72 9.38
C VAL A 307 -0.63 22.40 9.72
N TYR A 308 0.44 22.14 8.95
CA TYR A 308 1.73 22.81 9.17
C TYR A 308 1.65 24.33 8.93
N ALA A 309 0.95 24.76 7.89
CA ALA A 309 0.74 26.19 7.61
C ALA A 309 0.03 26.93 8.75
N HIS A 310 -0.71 26.22 9.59
CA HIS A 310 -1.42 26.78 10.76
C HIS A 310 -0.71 26.53 12.10
N GLY A 311 0.56 26.11 12.09
CA GLY A 311 1.36 25.94 13.30
C GLY A 311 1.38 24.49 13.85
N GLY A 312 1.24 23.51 12.99
CA GLY A 312 1.31 22.09 13.34
C GLY A 312 0.06 21.60 14.09
N ARG A 313 0.20 20.53 14.85
CA ARG A 313 -0.92 19.87 15.54
C ARG A 313 -1.71 20.79 16.44
N SER A 314 -1.06 21.73 17.14
CA SER A 314 -1.71 22.70 18.03
C SER A 314 -2.61 23.71 17.28
N GLY A 315 -2.40 23.91 16.00
CA GLY A 315 -3.17 24.78 15.13
C GLY A 315 -4.11 24.05 14.17
N ALA A 316 -4.22 22.74 14.29
CA ALA A 316 -4.94 21.90 13.34
C ALA A 316 -6.41 22.28 13.14
N SER A 317 -7.12 22.69 14.20
CA SER A 317 -8.50 23.17 14.09
C SER A 317 -8.66 24.38 13.15
N ARG A 318 -7.67 25.27 13.11
CA ARG A 318 -7.68 26.43 12.20
C ARG A 318 -7.53 26.04 10.73
N ALA A 319 -6.93 24.89 10.46
CA ALA A 319 -6.76 24.35 9.11
C ALA A 319 -8.04 23.70 8.55
N LEU A 320 -9.04 23.39 9.37
CA LEU A 320 -10.26 22.65 8.97
C LEU A 320 -10.98 23.21 7.74
N PRO A 321 -11.18 24.54 7.58
CA PRO A 321 -11.85 25.07 6.39
C PRO A 321 -11.07 24.78 5.09
N GLU A 322 -9.75 24.81 5.15
CA GLU A 322 -8.87 24.49 4.02
C GLU A 322 -8.87 23.00 3.73
N ILE A 323 -8.73 22.17 4.77
CA ILE A 323 -8.79 20.70 4.67
C ILE A 323 -10.11 20.26 4.04
N ARG A 324 -11.25 20.85 4.47
CA ARG A 324 -12.56 20.56 3.88
C ARG A 324 -12.62 20.88 2.38
N ARG A 325 -12.09 22.03 1.95
CA ARG A 325 -12.04 22.39 0.50
C ARG A 325 -11.22 21.41 -0.32
N LYS A 326 -10.05 21.00 0.20
CA LYS A 326 -9.19 20.00 -0.43
C LYS A 326 -9.84 18.63 -0.48
N ALA A 327 -10.53 18.22 0.59
CA ALA A 327 -11.30 16.98 0.61
C ALA A 327 -12.43 17.00 -0.44
N ALA A 328 -13.17 18.09 -0.55
CA ALA A 328 -14.23 18.22 -1.55
C ALA A 328 -13.71 18.09 -2.98
N SER A 329 -12.52 18.64 -3.26
CA SER A 329 -11.88 18.55 -4.57
C SER A 329 -11.34 17.17 -4.90
N LEU A 330 -10.75 16.46 -3.93
CA LEU A 330 -10.06 15.19 -4.15
C LEU A 330 -10.93 13.95 -3.92
N LEU A 331 -11.88 14.05 -3.00
CA LEU A 331 -12.67 12.90 -2.50
C LEU A 331 -14.19 13.05 -2.74
N GLY A 332 -14.63 14.22 -3.16
CA GLY A 332 -16.04 14.54 -3.35
C GLY A 332 -16.72 15.19 -2.13
N LEU A 333 -17.85 15.83 -2.38
CA LEU A 333 -18.55 16.68 -1.40
C LEU A 333 -19.10 15.88 -0.21
N GLU A 334 -19.65 14.71 -0.44
CA GLU A 334 -20.24 13.86 0.62
C GLU A 334 -19.17 13.47 1.65
N VAL A 335 -18.04 12.95 1.17
CA VAL A 335 -16.93 12.55 2.03
C VAL A 335 -16.32 13.75 2.75
N ALA A 336 -16.16 14.87 2.06
CA ALA A 336 -15.63 16.10 2.66
C ALA A 336 -16.50 16.61 3.82
N HIS A 337 -17.81 16.47 3.72
CA HIS A 337 -18.71 16.86 4.80
C HIS A 337 -18.55 15.96 6.03
N GLN A 338 -18.62 14.64 5.83
CA GLN A 338 -18.48 13.67 6.93
C GLN A 338 -17.09 13.75 7.58
N LEU A 339 -16.04 13.86 6.76
CA LEU A 339 -14.68 14.01 7.23
C LEU A 339 -14.49 15.30 8.04
N ASN A 340 -15.07 16.42 7.61
CA ASN A 340 -14.98 17.68 8.36
C ASN A 340 -15.63 17.58 9.73
N VAL A 341 -16.78 16.91 9.86
CA VAL A 341 -17.43 16.65 11.15
C VAL A 341 -16.53 15.78 12.03
N TYR A 342 -15.98 14.71 11.47
CA TYR A 342 -15.06 13.81 12.16
C TYR A 342 -13.82 14.54 12.68
N LEU A 343 -13.11 15.24 11.79
CA LEU A 343 -11.88 15.96 12.14
C LEU A 343 -12.13 17.09 13.14
N ARG A 344 -13.25 17.80 13.05
CA ARG A 344 -13.61 18.82 14.03
C ARG A 344 -13.76 18.22 15.42
N SER A 345 -14.52 17.12 15.56
CA SER A 345 -14.67 16.44 16.85
C SER A 345 -13.32 15.96 17.40
N MET A 346 -12.47 15.39 16.52
CA MET A 346 -11.15 14.94 16.92
C MET A 346 -10.23 16.09 17.37
N MET A 347 -10.10 17.14 16.56
CA MET A 347 -9.14 18.22 16.79
C MET A 347 -9.56 19.16 17.93
N ASP A 348 -10.88 19.44 18.07
CA ASP A 348 -11.38 20.37 19.08
C ASP A 348 -11.57 19.72 20.45
N MET A 349 -11.74 18.40 20.51
CA MET A 349 -12.13 17.71 21.74
C MET A 349 -11.24 16.53 22.11
N ALA A 350 -11.12 15.52 21.25
CA ALA A 350 -10.44 14.27 21.58
C ALA A 350 -8.92 14.46 21.71
N ASP A 351 -8.32 15.17 20.78
CA ASP A 351 -6.87 15.40 20.72
C ASP A 351 -6.35 16.24 21.90
N PRO A 352 -6.94 17.41 22.25
CA PRO A 352 -6.52 18.16 23.42
C PRO A 352 -6.65 17.39 24.72
N LEU A 353 -7.71 16.60 24.87
CA LEU A 353 -7.93 15.80 26.07
C LEU A 353 -6.88 14.68 26.21
N ALA A 354 -6.61 13.94 25.14
CA ALA A 354 -5.59 12.92 25.13
C ALA A 354 -4.19 13.49 25.38
N ARG A 355 -3.88 14.65 24.81
CA ARG A 355 -2.64 15.37 25.05
C ARG A 355 -2.44 15.72 26.53
N GLN A 356 -3.47 16.26 27.19
CA GLN A 356 -3.41 16.58 28.61
C GLN A 356 -3.08 15.34 29.45
N VAL A 357 -3.72 14.21 29.14
CA VAL A 357 -3.49 12.95 29.84
C VAL A 357 -2.04 12.45 29.63
N ILE A 358 -1.62 12.33 28.39
CA ILE A 358 -0.35 11.66 28.08
C ILE A 358 0.86 12.58 28.30
N LEU A 359 0.83 13.80 27.77
CA LEU A 359 2.00 14.68 27.82
C LEU A 359 2.07 15.50 29.10
N GLU A 360 0.93 16.00 29.59
CA GLU A 360 0.89 16.88 30.76
C GLU A 360 0.66 16.12 32.09
N GLY A 361 0.23 14.86 32.03
CA GLY A 361 -0.07 14.04 33.20
C GLY A 361 -1.29 14.53 33.99
N LYS A 362 -2.14 15.36 33.36
CA LYS A 362 -3.36 15.89 33.96
C LYS A 362 -4.51 14.96 33.62
N LEU A 363 -4.96 14.19 34.59
CA LEU A 363 -6.06 13.27 34.46
C LEU A 363 -7.16 13.63 35.48
N ASP A 364 -8.28 14.14 35.01
CA ASP A 364 -9.50 14.22 35.79
C ASP A 364 -10.36 13.00 35.51
N GLN A 365 -10.12 11.93 36.29
CA GLN A 365 -10.84 10.66 36.11
C GLN A 365 -12.34 10.78 36.31
N GLU A 366 -12.82 11.66 37.23
CA GLU A 366 -14.24 11.83 37.45
C GLU A 366 -14.93 12.51 36.28
N GLN A 367 -14.30 13.54 35.73
CA GLN A 367 -14.80 14.24 34.56
C GLN A 367 -14.83 13.33 33.32
N LEU A 368 -13.80 12.52 33.12
CA LEU A 368 -13.76 11.54 32.05
C LEU A 368 -14.80 10.43 32.20
N LYS A 369 -14.95 9.89 33.43
CA LYS A 369 -15.95 8.87 33.75
C LYS A 369 -17.37 9.39 33.60
N LYS A 370 -17.62 10.62 33.98
CA LYS A 370 -18.93 11.28 33.81
C LYS A 370 -19.26 11.45 32.33
N ARG A 371 -18.26 11.83 31.51
CA ARG A 371 -18.41 12.03 30.08
C ARG A 371 -18.64 10.75 29.28
N PHE A 372 -18.09 9.63 29.74
CA PHE A 372 -18.12 8.34 29.04
C PHE A 372 -19.05 7.28 29.64
N ARG A 373 -19.69 7.52 30.80
CA ARG A 373 -20.55 6.53 31.48
C ARG A 373 -22.05 6.73 31.33
N GLU A 374 -22.52 7.90 30.92
CA GLU A 374 -23.95 8.18 30.81
C GLU A 374 -24.45 7.81 29.41
N GLY A 375 -24.75 6.51 29.21
CA GLY A 375 -25.51 5.96 28.07
C GLY A 375 -25.10 6.48 26.70
N TYR A 376 -24.11 5.82 26.11
CA TYR A 376 -23.55 6.20 24.82
C TYR A 376 -24.60 6.36 23.71
N SER A 377 -24.87 7.55 23.29
CA SER A 377 -25.42 7.83 21.97
C SER A 377 -24.38 7.42 20.90
N ALA A 378 -24.79 7.16 19.67
CA ALA A 378 -23.87 6.82 18.58
C ALA A 378 -22.76 7.87 18.38
N GLN A 379 -23.01 9.13 18.74
CA GLN A 379 -22.03 10.23 18.71
C GLN A 379 -20.98 10.13 19.82
N GLU A 380 -21.38 9.73 21.01
CA GLU A 380 -20.48 9.58 22.17
C GLU A 380 -19.58 8.37 22.02
N GLN A 381 -20.09 7.27 21.48
CA GLN A 381 -19.27 6.12 21.11
C GLN A 381 -18.20 6.50 20.08
N HIS A 382 -18.58 7.36 19.14
CA HIS A 382 -17.65 7.87 18.14
C HIS A 382 -16.51 8.69 18.76
N PHE A 383 -16.85 9.58 19.70
CA PHE A 383 -15.88 10.36 20.43
C PHE A 383 -14.95 9.48 21.30
N ALA A 384 -15.46 8.44 21.93
CA ALA A 384 -14.67 7.49 22.71
C ALA A 384 -13.60 6.79 21.86
N TYR A 385 -13.94 6.38 20.63
CA TYR A 385 -12.97 5.84 19.69
C TYR A 385 -11.90 6.86 19.26
N GLN A 386 -12.30 8.11 18.98
CA GLN A 386 -11.37 9.18 18.64
C GLN A 386 -10.39 9.48 19.78
N TYR A 387 -10.90 9.53 21.00
CA TYR A 387 -10.08 9.73 22.18
C TYR A 387 -9.10 8.58 22.40
N ALA A 388 -9.54 7.34 22.24
CA ALA A 388 -8.69 6.16 22.35
C ALA A 388 -7.54 6.17 21.31
N LEU A 389 -7.83 6.57 20.07
CA LEU A 389 -6.82 6.74 19.02
C LEU A 389 -5.82 7.85 19.37
N ALA A 390 -6.31 9.00 19.82
CA ALA A 390 -5.46 10.12 20.20
C ALA A 390 -4.56 9.77 21.40
N LEU A 391 -5.06 9.01 22.37
CA LEU A 391 -4.25 8.48 23.47
C LEU A 391 -3.12 7.59 22.95
N ALA A 392 -3.41 6.68 22.02
CA ALA A 392 -2.42 5.79 21.43
C ALA A 392 -1.34 6.58 20.65
N ASP A 393 -1.74 7.59 19.90
CA ASP A 393 -0.83 8.47 19.17
C ASP A 393 0.13 9.21 20.10
N TYR A 394 -0.41 9.89 21.13
CA TYR A 394 0.43 10.62 22.07
C TYR A 394 1.32 9.72 22.93
N ALA A 395 0.86 8.52 23.27
CA ALA A 395 1.68 7.54 23.97
C ALA A 395 2.86 7.08 23.11
N ALA A 396 2.65 6.79 21.83
CA ALA A 396 3.73 6.46 20.91
C ALA A 396 4.73 7.62 20.72
N ILE A 397 4.24 8.86 20.60
CA ILE A 397 5.08 10.06 20.52
C ILE A 397 5.93 10.21 21.81
N LYS A 398 5.33 10.01 22.99
CA LYS A 398 6.04 10.12 24.27
C LYS A 398 7.11 9.05 24.37
N ILE A 399 6.81 7.81 24.05
CA ILE A 399 7.79 6.70 24.08
C ILE A 399 8.97 6.99 23.13
N ASN A 400 8.70 7.52 21.93
CA ASN A 400 9.75 7.92 21.00
C ASN A 400 10.65 9.04 21.58
N LYS A 401 10.06 10.04 22.22
CA LYS A 401 10.80 11.13 22.88
C LYS A 401 11.63 10.64 24.05
N ASP A 402 11.12 9.71 24.82
CA ASP A 402 11.76 9.13 26.01
C ASP A 402 12.69 7.94 25.64
N LYS A 403 13.15 7.86 24.38
CA LYS A 403 14.09 6.85 23.86
C LYS A 403 13.65 5.40 24.08
N GLY A 404 12.36 5.15 24.05
CA GLY A 404 11.78 3.82 24.20
C GLY A 404 11.41 3.43 25.62
N ASP A 405 11.47 4.35 26.59
CA ASP A 405 10.94 4.10 27.94
C ASP A 405 9.41 3.98 27.90
N LEU A 406 8.92 2.79 28.24
CA LEU A 406 7.50 2.43 28.17
C LEU A 406 6.74 2.87 29.43
N LYS A 407 7.41 2.93 30.58
CA LYS A 407 6.73 2.92 31.90
C LYS A 407 5.71 4.03 32.06
N GLU A 408 6.15 5.27 31.92
CA GLU A 408 5.28 6.42 32.16
C GLU A 408 4.21 6.57 31.08
N ALA A 409 4.57 6.39 29.81
CA ALA A 409 3.66 6.53 28.70
C ALA A 409 2.55 5.46 28.72
N VAL A 410 2.90 4.19 28.98
CA VAL A 410 1.95 3.09 29.11
C VAL A 410 1.02 3.29 30.30
N LEU A 411 1.57 3.75 31.44
CA LEU A 411 0.77 4.03 32.63
C LEU A 411 -0.28 5.11 32.37
N ARG A 412 0.12 6.24 31.79
CA ARG A 412 -0.79 7.33 31.46
C ARG A 412 -1.82 6.92 30.41
N PHE A 413 -1.40 6.11 29.41
CA PHE A 413 -2.30 5.55 28.42
C PHE A 413 -3.36 4.65 29.06
N ALA A 414 -2.93 3.71 29.92
CA ALA A 414 -3.85 2.82 30.63
C ALA A 414 -4.87 3.60 31.49
N LEU A 415 -4.38 4.59 32.23
CA LEU A 415 -5.25 5.49 33.02
C LEU A 415 -6.28 6.22 32.17
N GLY A 416 -5.85 6.74 31.01
CA GLY A 416 -6.77 7.39 30.06
C GLY A 416 -7.86 6.45 29.54
N LEU A 417 -7.51 5.17 29.32
CA LEU A 417 -8.45 4.16 28.84
C LEU A 417 -9.46 3.70 29.91
N THR A 418 -9.15 3.79 31.19
CA THR A 418 -10.07 3.31 32.28
C THR A 418 -11.41 4.01 32.32
N ALA A 419 -11.52 5.16 31.65
CA ALA A 419 -12.78 5.91 31.52
C ALA A 419 -13.70 5.39 30.40
N LEU A 420 -13.18 4.54 29.51
CA LEU A 420 -13.90 4.04 28.34
C LEU A 420 -14.66 2.75 28.64
N ASP A 421 -15.68 2.44 27.83
CA ASP A 421 -16.39 1.16 27.85
C ASP A 421 -15.52 0.03 27.28
N GLY A 422 -15.95 -1.24 27.48
CA GLY A 422 -15.18 -2.41 27.08
C GLY A 422 -14.81 -2.46 25.60
N SER A 423 -15.66 -1.96 24.69
CA SER A 423 -15.41 -1.99 23.26
C SER A 423 -14.39 -0.92 22.84
N SER A 424 -14.56 0.30 23.33
CA SER A 424 -13.65 1.43 23.09
C SER A 424 -12.29 1.22 23.76
N PHE A 425 -12.30 0.58 24.93
CA PHE A 425 -11.10 0.17 25.65
C PHE A 425 -10.28 -0.84 24.85
N THR A 426 -10.89 -1.92 24.41
CA THR A 426 -10.22 -2.96 23.57
C THR A 426 -9.70 -2.37 22.27
N PHE A 427 -10.48 -1.50 21.63
CA PHE A 427 -10.06 -0.79 20.44
C PHE A 427 -8.81 0.08 20.69
N GLY A 428 -8.79 0.83 21.80
CA GLY A 428 -7.64 1.66 22.18
C GLY A 428 -6.36 0.86 22.37
N ILE A 429 -6.45 -0.32 23.01
CA ILE A 429 -5.29 -1.19 23.20
C ILE A 429 -4.75 -1.73 21.87
N ASN A 430 -5.64 -2.13 20.95
CA ASN A 430 -5.24 -2.59 19.64
C ASN A 430 -4.61 -1.45 18.81
N ALA A 431 -5.16 -0.23 18.88
CA ALA A 431 -4.58 0.94 18.24
C ALA A 431 -3.18 1.24 18.79
N PHE A 432 -3.00 1.20 20.10
CA PHE A 432 -1.71 1.42 20.76
C PHE A 432 -0.67 0.35 20.37
N LYS A 433 -1.03 -0.93 20.44
CA LYS A 433 -0.19 -2.05 20.02
C LYS A 433 0.31 -1.88 18.58
N ASN A 434 -0.61 -1.57 17.67
CA ASN A 434 -0.27 -1.40 16.25
C ASN A 434 0.60 -0.16 16.01
N LYS A 435 0.31 0.95 16.67
CA LYS A 435 1.14 2.17 16.59
C LYS A 435 2.56 1.92 17.08
N LEU A 436 2.73 1.27 18.23
CA LEU A 436 4.07 0.92 18.73
C LEU A 436 4.82 -0.01 17.78
N ALA A 437 4.16 -1.07 17.31
CA ALA A 437 4.78 -2.03 16.40
C ALA A 437 5.24 -1.39 15.09
N ASN A 438 4.43 -0.46 14.56
CA ASN A 438 4.69 0.16 13.26
C ASN A 438 5.64 1.36 13.34
N GLN A 439 5.65 2.10 14.46
CA GLN A 439 6.40 3.35 14.58
C GLN A 439 7.72 3.21 15.33
N ILE A 440 7.89 2.19 16.18
CA ILE A 440 9.08 2.04 17.04
C ILE A 440 9.77 0.71 16.74
N GLU A 441 10.84 0.78 15.94
CA GLU A 441 11.58 -0.41 15.49
C GLU A 441 12.19 -1.23 16.62
N SER A 442 12.68 -0.56 17.67
CA SER A 442 13.31 -1.23 18.81
C SER A 442 12.34 -2.09 19.64
N LEU A 443 11.03 -1.85 19.51
CA LEU A 443 10.01 -2.57 20.25
C LEU A 443 9.32 -3.67 19.41
N SER A 444 9.60 -3.73 18.11
CA SER A 444 8.93 -4.60 17.16
C SER A 444 9.86 -5.65 16.54
N GLY A 445 9.26 -6.75 16.06
CA GLY A 445 9.89 -7.78 15.24
C GLY A 445 9.03 -8.07 14.00
N LYS A 446 9.59 -8.82 13.05
CA LYS A 446 8.82 -9.31 11.89
C LYS A 446 8.08 -10.59 12.31
N ALA A 447 6.77 -10.63 12.10
CA ALA A 447 5.98 -11.85 12.22
C ALA A 447 6.15 -12.74 10.98
N GLU A 448 5.71 -14.00 11.06
CA GLU A 448 5.80 -14.98 9.96
C GLU A 448 5.14 -14.51 8.66
N ASN A 449 4.08 -13.71 8.77
CA ASN A 449 3.38 -13.10 7.63
C ASN A 449 4.04 -11.81 7.08
N GLY A 450 5.21 -11.43 7.61
CA GLY A 450 5.95 -10.23 7.21
C GLY A 450 5.44 -8.92 7.82
N THR A 451 4.39 -8.94 8.64
CA THR A 451 3.91 -7.75 9.37
C THR A 451 4.83 -7.44 10.56
N ARG A 452 4.82 -6.18 11.01
CA ARG A 452 5.52 -5.82 12.25
C ARG A 452 4.60 -6.06 13.44
N GLU A 453 5.12 -6.75 14.45
CA GLU A 453 4.45 -6.98 15.73
C GLU A 453 5.36 -6.62 16.88
N LEU A 454 4.74 -6.26 18.03
CA LEU A 454 5.50 -6.10 19.27
C LEU A 454 6.15 -7.42 19.67
N THR A 455 7.42 -7.35 20.09
CA THR A 455 8.12 -8.53 20.57
C THR A 455 7.42 -9.12 21.82
N PRO A 456 7.49 -10.44 22.06
CA PRO A 456 6.89 -11.05 23.24
C PRO A 456 7.34 -10.41 24.55
N LYS A 457 8.62 -10.00 24.62
CA LYS A 457 9.18 -9.29 25.77
C LYS A 457 8.46 -7.96 26.04
N VAL A 458 8.23 -7.18 25.01
CA VAL A 458 7.54 -5.89 25.11
C VAL A 458 6.06 -6.06 25.45
N LYS A 459 5.39 -7.04 24.89
CA LYS A 459 3.99 -7.38 25.24
C LYS A 459 3.86 -7.71 26.73
N ILE A 460 4.77 -8.52 27.28
CA ILE A 460 4.80 -8.89 28.71
C ILE A 460 5.10 -7.66 29.58
N GLU A 461 6.03 -6.80 29.17
CA GLU A 461 6.36 -5.58 29.90
C GLU A 461 5.18 -4.61 29.98
N ILE A 462 4.50 -4.37 28.87
CA ILE A 462 3.28 -3.56 28.82
C ILE A 462 2.19 -4.16 29.74
N ALA A 463 1.96 -5.47 29.65
CA ALA A 463 0.98 -6.15 30.50
C ALA A 463 1.29 -6.01 31.99
N LYS A 464 2.57 -6.11 32.40
CA LYS A 464 3.00 -5.90 33.80
C LYS A 464 2.75 -4.47 34.27
N ILE A 465 3.16 -3.47 33.49
CA ILE A 465 2.95 -2.05 33.83
C ILE A 465 1.47 -1.76 34.10
N ILE A 466 0.58 -2.37 33.29
CA ILE A 466 -0.85 -2.19 33.41
C ILE A 466 -1.42 -2.97 34.60
N ALA A 467 -0.99 -4.21 34.80
CA ALA A 467 -1.44 -5.06 35.91
C ALA A 467 -1.06 -4.51 37.29
N ASP A 468 0.06 -3.85 37.39
CA ASP A 468 0.54 -3.25 38.65
C ASP A 468 -0.20 -1.95 39.01
N HIS A 469 -1.10 -1.46 38.13
CA HIS A 469 -1.77 -0.19 38.37
C HIS A 469 -3.10 -0.36 39.16
N PRO A 470 -3.24 0.29 40.35
CA PRO A 470 -4.37 0.07 41.25
C PRO A 470 -5.74 0.51 40.70
N SER A 471 -5.76 1.36 39.65
CA SER A 471 -7.00 1.82 39.03
C SER A 471 -7.53 0.93 37.90
N CYS A 472 -6.79 -0.11 37.50
CA CYS A 472 -7.24 -1.08 36.51
C CYS A 472 -8.03 -2.21 37.17
N THR A 473 -9.24 -2.47 36.70
CA THR A 473 -10.03 -3.60 37.18
C THR A 473 -9.48 -4.92 36.60
N ARG A 474 -9.77 -6.04 37.27
CA ARG A 474 -9.35 -7.37 36.80
C ARG A 474 -9.83 -7.66 35.38
N ASP A 475 -11.07 -7.32 35.06
CA ASP A 475 -11.65 -7.50 33.72
C ASP A 475 -10.94 -6.66 32.66
N GLN A 476 -10.51 -5.44 33.02
CA GLN A 476 -9.72 -4.59 32.12
C GLN A 476 -8.32 -5.15 31.88
N ILE A 477 -7.68 -5.71 32.90
CA ILE A 477 -6.37 -6.36 32.79
C ILE A 477 -6.47 -7.61 31.89
N GLU A 478 -7.49 -8.47 32.12
CA GLU A 478 -7.73 -9.65 31.29
C GLU A 478 -8.00 -9.27 29.82
N SER A 479 -8.83 -8.25 29.59
CA SER A 479 -9.09 -7.73 28.23
C SER A 479 -7.83 -7.19 27.53
N MET A 480 -6.93 -6.54 28.28
CA MET A 480 -5.65 -6.07 27.78
C MET A 480 -4.70 -7.21 27.42
N VAL A 481 -4.58 -8.19 28.31
CA VAL A 481 -3.73 -9.38 28.07
C VAL A 481 -4.22 -10.13 26.84
N ASP A 482 -5.52 -10.32 26.68
CA ASP A 482 -6.11 -10.95 25.51
C ASP A 482 -5.85 -10.16 24.22
N ALA A 483 -6.04 -8.83 24.25
CA ALA A 483 -5.76 -7.98 23.10
C ALA A 483 -4.27 -7.93 22.72
N LEU A 484 -3.37 -8.01 23.70
CA LEU A 484 -1.93 -8.08 23.46
C LEU A 484 -1.49 -9.45 22.92
N SER A 485 -2.20 -10.53 23.28
CA SER A 485 -1.88 -11.92 22.91
C SER A 485 -2.45 -12.33 21.55
N ASN A 486 -3.59 -11.79 21.14
CA ASN A 486 -4.29 -12.18 19.92
C ASN A 486 -3.82 -11.38 18.69
N THR A 487 -3.19 -12.07 17.73
CA THR A 487 -2.74 -11.50 16.45
C THR A 487 -3.85 -11.44 15.39
N ASP A 488 -4.96 -12.19 15.52
CA ASP A 488 -5.87 -12.46 14.40
C ASP A 488 -7.30 -11.88 14.48
N LYS A 489 -7.64 -11.03 15.44
CA LYS A 489 -9.01 -10.50 15.58
C LYS A 489 -9.21 -9.05 15.20
N MET A 490 -8.68 -8.61 14.07
CA MET A 490 -9.08 -7.32 13.44
C MET A 490 -10.24 -7.44 12.43
N GLY A 491 -10.92 -8.56 12.35
CA GLY A 491 -11.91 -8.84 11.28
C GLY A 491 -13.36 -9.03 11.70
N SER A 492 -13.71 -9.11 12.96
CA SER A 492 -15.11 -9.41 13.32
C SER A 492 -15.53 -8.92 14.71
N VAL A 493 -15.77 -7.61 14.85
CA VAL A 493 -16.70 -7.17 15.89
C VAL A 493 -18.12 -7.33 15.33
N LYS A 494 -18.60 -8.56 15.27
CA LYS A 494 -20.03 -8.85 15.27
C LYS A 494 -20.53 -8.42 16.66
N ALA A 495 -21.33 -7.36 16.68
CA ALA A 495 -22.10 -7.00 17.85
C ALA A 495 -22.78 -8.26 18.42
N SER A 496 -22.31 -8.73 19.57
CA SER A 496 -23.03 -9.72 20.35
C SER A 496 -24.28 -9.04 20.90
N ARG A 497 -25.39 -9.14 20.18
CA ARG A 497 -26.71 -8.94 20.74
C ARG A 497 -26.89 -9.94 21.86
N THR A 498 -26.66 -9.55 23.09
CA THR A 498 -27.18 -10.24 24.23
C THR A 498 -28.72 -10.15 24.18
N ARG A 499 -29.32 -11.25 23.72
CA ARG A 499 -30.72 -11.52 24.03
C ARG A 499 -30.80 -11.69 25.55
N LYS A 500 -31.39 -10.77 26.24
CA LYS A 500 -32.09 -11.05 27.48
C LYS A 500 -33.53 -11.34 27.10
N THR A 501 -33.88 -12.62 27.10
CA THR A 501 -35.24 -13.10 27.21
C THR A 501 -35.61 -13.20 28.67
N ALA A 502 -36.87 -12.88 28.89
CA ALA A 502 -37.80 -13.00 30.00
C ALA A 502 -37.79 -11.87 30.95
#